data_006b6c96ac5cc6897543bee6ced20538
#
_entry.id   006b6c96ac5cc6897543bee6ced20538
#
_cell.length_a   1.000
_cell.length_b   1.000
_cell.length_c   1.000
_cell.angle_alpha   90.00
_cell.angle_beta   90.00
_cell.angle_gamma   90.00
#
_symmetry.space_group_name_H-M   'P 1'
#
loop_
_entity.id
_entity.type
_entity.pdbx_description
1 polymer ?
#
loop_
_entity_poly.entity_id
_entity_poly.type
_entity_poly.pdbx_seq_one_letter_code
_entity_poly.pdbx_strand_id
1 'polypeptide(L)'
;MSEDNHYYFLTLQGKYSRKSHPEYLTPKAHIKLSKPDAFDGLRIHTDEINEVIARMRPGTLTIVVVMDSMDWFPPTGSHAVRQIKALNRALKLKGRVLLRSAGLTPWYIKKFEEFGFSARRVSARMPGTCIDR
;
A
#
# COMPACT_ATOMS: atom_id res chain seq x y z
N MET A 1 -17.01 16.29 8.45
CA MET A 1 -16.72 15.21 7.47
C MET A 1 -15.85 15.67 6.31
N SER A 2 -16.12 16.80 5.65
CA SER A 2 -15.28 17.29 4.54
C SER A 2 -14.01 18.00 4.98
N GLU A 3 -13.97 18.60 6.16
CA GLU A 3 -12.77 19.30 6.66
C GLU A 3 -11.66 18.33 7.10
N ASP A 4 -12.05 17.14 7.55
CA ASP A 4 -11.10 16.12 8.04
C ASP A 4 -10.58 15.21 6.92
N ASN A 5 -11.21 15.24 5.75
CA ASN A 5 -10.83 14.43 4.60
C ASN A 5 -10.70 15.30 3.36
N HIS A 6 -9.46 15.60 3.00
CA HIS A 6 -9.14 16.48 1.88
C HIS A 6 -9.58 15.92 0.51
N TYR A 7 -9.77 14.61 0.36
CA TYR A 7 -10.30 14.02 -0.87
C TYR A 7 -11.78 14.37 -1.06
N TYR A 8 -12.59 14.24 0.00
CA TYR A 8 -13.99 14.69 -0.04
C TYR A 8 -14.09 16.20 -0.25
N PHE A 9 -13.22 16.96 0.41
CA PHE A 9 -13.19 18.41 0.21
C PHE A 9 -12.89 18.76 -1.25
N LEU A 10 -11.86 18.14 -1.85
CA LEU A 10 -11.54 18.32 -3.25
C LEU A 10 -12.69 17.94 -4.18
N THR A 11 -13.35 16.79 -3.94
CA THR A 11 -14.47 16.32 -4.75
C THR A 11 -15.66 17.26 -4.73
N LEU A 12 -15.98 17.81 -3.55
CA LEU A 12 -17.12 18.70 -3.38
C LEU A 12 -16.84 20.14 -3.81
N GLN A 13 -15.64 20.64 -3.63
CA GLN A 13 -15.26 22.02 -3.85
C GLN A 13 -14.41 22.27 -5.10
N GLY A 14 -13.93 21.19 -5.75
CA GLY A 14 -13.04 21.26 -6.93
C GLY A 14 -11.65 21.81 -6.62
N LYS A 15 -11.30 22.04 -5.36
CA LYS A 15 -10.00 22.59 -4.95
C LYS A 15 -9.66 22.20 -3.51
N TYR A 16 -8.38 22.21 -3.17
CA TYR A 16 -7.92 22.12 -1.78
C TYR A 16 -8.06 23.46 -1.06
N SER A 17 -8.13 23.43 0.27
CA SER A 17 -8.04 24.60 1.12
C SER A 17 -6.75 24.61 1.94
N ARG A 18 -6.44 25.73 2.58
CA ARG A 18 -5.28 25.81 3.49
C ARG A 18 -5.42 24.91 4.72
N LYS A 19 -6.62 24.51 5.09
CA LYS A 19 -6.91 23.64 6.25
C LYS A 19 -7.13 22.19 5.86
N SER A 20 -7.47 21.93 4.60
CA SER A 20 -7.78 20.59 4.11
C SER A 20 -7.07 20.36 2.79
N HIS A 21 -5.88 19.75 2.88
CA HIS A 21 -5.01 19.39 1.77
C HIS A 21 -4.09 18.23 2.14
N PRO A 22 -3.58 17.47 1.16
CA PRO A 22 -2.58 16.44 1.42
C PRO A 22 -1.28 17.02 1.98
N GLU A 23 -0.57 16.23 2.78
CA GLU A 23 0.69 16.63 3.41
C GLU A 23 1.76 17.09 2.39
N TYR A 24 1.79 16.51 1.19
CA TYR A 24 2.76 16.90 0.16
C TYR A 24 2.58 18.33 -0.38
N LEU A 25 1.43 18.97 -0.12
CA LEU A 25 1.16 20.38 -0.48
C LEU A 25 1.57 21.36 0.63
N THR A 26 2.14 20.89 1.73
CA THR A 26 2.67 21.78 2.76
C THR A 26 3.95 22.46 2.31
N PRO A 27 4.27 23.67 2.83
CA PRO A 27 5.55 24.33 2.54
C PRO A 27 6.76 23.46 2.87
N LYS A 28 6.69 22.71 3.96
CA LYS A 28 7.75 21.79 4.39
C LYS A 28 7.98 20.66 3.39
N ALA A 29 6.91 20.08 2.86
CA ALA A 29 6.99 19.04 1.84
C ALA A 29 7.49 19.65 0.51
N HIS A 30 6.98 20.82 0.13
CA HIS A 30 7.43 21.52 -1.08
C HIS A 30 8.95 21.73 -1.10
N ILE A 31 9.55 22.24 -0.01
CA ILE A 31 10.99 22.43 0.11
C ILE A 31 11.76 21.11 -0.13
N LYS A 32 11.22 19.98 0.30
CA LYS A 32 11.85 18.67 0.08
C LYS A 32 11.67 18.16 -1.34
N LEU A 33 10.44 18.25 -1.86
CA LEU A 33 10.06 17.64 -3.12
C LEU A 33 10.51 18.46 -4.34
N SER A 34 10.79 19.75 -4.18
CA SER A 34 11.31 20.61 -5.24
C SER A 34 12.84 20.57 -5.42
N LYS A 35 13.55 19.78 -4.60
CA LYS A 35 14.98 19.57 -4.82
C LYS A 35 15.23 18.80 -6.12
N PRO A 36 16.30 19.11 -6.85
CA PRO A 36 16.62 18.43 -8.12
C PRO A 36 16.72 16.90 -7.99
N ASP A 37 17.21 16.41 -6.85
CA ASP A 37 17.46 15.00 -6.55
C ASP A 37 16.32 14.30 -5.80
N ALA A 38 15.20 15.00 -5.56
CA ALA A 38 14.12 14.50 -4.70
C ALA A 38 13.52 13.16 -5.15
N PHE A 39 13.56 12.89 -6.44
CA PHE A 39 12.97 11.71 -7.07
C PHE A 39 13.98 10.76 -7.73
N ASP A 40 15.28 10.94 -7.49
CA ASP A 40 16.32 10.09 -8.11
C ASP A 40 16.15 8.60 -7.77
N GLY A 41 15.64 8.31 -6.58
CA GLY A 41 15.32 6.95 -6.13
C GLY A 41 13.98 6.40 -6.62
N LEU A 42 13.10 7.25 -7.20
CA LEU A 42 11.78 6.83 -7.62
C LEU A 42 11.85 6.02 -8.93
N ARG A 43 11.14 4.91 -8.96
CA ARG A 43 10.92 4.11 -10.17
C ARG A 43 9.43 3.82 -10.29
N ILE A 44 8.84 4.23 -11.41
CA ILE A 44 7.42 4.02 -11.72
C ILE A 44 7.32 2.91 -12.76
N HIS A 45 6.47 1.94 -12.51
CA HIS A 45 6.17 0.83 -13.42
C HIS A 45 4.68 0.78 -13.70
N THR A 46 4.33 0.53 -14.95
CA THR A 46 2.95 0.33 -15.42
C THR A 46 2.63 -1.14 -15.67
N ASP A 47 3.57 -2.01 -15.36
CA ASP A 47 3.46 -3.46 -15.52
C ASP A 47 2.68 -4.12 -14.37
N GLU A 48 2.29 -5.37 -14.55
CA GLU A 48 1.69 -6.18 -13.49
C GLU A 48 2.70 -6.39 -12.35
N ILE A 49 2.23 -6.33 -11.11
CA ILE A 49 3.09 -6.35 -9.91
C ILE A 49 4.01 -7.60 -9.86
N ASN A 50 3.52 -8.77 -10.26
CA ASN A 50 4.32 -9.99 -10.25
C ASN A 50 5.44 -9.96 -11.30
N GLU A 51 5.21 -9.30 -12.44
CA GLU A 51 6.24 -9.11 -13.47
C GLU A 51 7.35 -8.17 -12.97
N VAL A 52 6.97 -7.09 -12.29
CA VAL A 52 7.92 -6.17 -11.67
C VAL A 52 8.76 -6.89 -10.61
N ILE A 53 8.12 -7.64 -9.72
CA ILE A 53 8.80 -8.39 -8.66
C ILE A 53 9.69 -9.50 -9.25
N ALA A 54 9.26 -10.16 -10.32
CA ALA A 54 10.04 -11.23 -10.95
C ALA A 54 11.40 -10.74 -11.48
N ARG A 55 11.48 -9.48 -11.93
CA ARG A 55 12.73 -8.86 -12.40
C ARG A 55 13.66 -8.42 -11.27
N MET A 56 13.17 -8.38 -10.02
CA MET A 56 13.99 -8.01 -8.89
C MET A 56 14.86 -9.16 -8.39
N ARG A 57 16.08 -8.84 -7.98
CA ARG A 57 16.94 -9.80 -7.31
C ARG A 57 16.34 -10.23 -5.96
N PRO A 58 16.50 -11.50 -5.55
CA PRO A 58 16.08 -11.95 -4.23
C PRO A 58 16.66 -11.08 -3.11
N GLY A 59 15.89 -10.86 -2.07
CA GLY A 59 16.34 -10.09 -0.91
C GLY A 59 16.61 -8.61 -1.18
N THR A 60 15.99 -8.00 -2.19
CA THR A 60 16.19 -6.58 -2.52
C THR A 60 15.26 -5.67 -1.71
N LEU A 61 14.02 -6.09 -1.50
CA LEU A 61 13.00 -5.26 -0.88
C LEU A 61 13.08 -5.29 0.65
N THR A 62 12.92 -4.15 1.27
CA THR A 62 12.85 -4.02 2.74
C THR A 62 11.40 -3.92 3.21
N ILE A 63 10.59 -3.14 2.50
CA ILE A 63 9.17 -2.93 2.80
C ILE A 63 8.40 -3.00 1.49
N VAL A 64 7.28 -3.69 1.50
CA VAL A 64 6.31 -3.71 0.42
C VAL A 64 4.97 -3.26 0.96
N VAL A 65 4.31 -2.35 0.26
CA VAL A 65 2.96 -1.90 0.58
C VAL A 65 2.01 -2.46 -0.47
N VAL A 66 1.08 -3.30 -0.04
CA VAL A 66 0.07 -3.92 -0.91
C VAL A 66 -1.29 -3.38 -0.48
N MET A 67 -1.83 -2.48 -1.31
CA MET A 67 -3.08 -1.79 -1.04
C MET A 67 -4.21 -2.47 -1.82
N ASP A 68 -5.13 -3.11 -1.11
CA ASP A 68 -6.39 -3.69 -1.63
C ASP A 68 -6.26 -4.70 -2.78
N SER A 69 -5.14 -4.80 -3.47
CA SER A 69 -4.97 -5.68 -4.64
C SER A 69 -5.18 -7.17 -4.33
N MET A 70 -4.91 -7.59 -3.09
CA MET A 70 -5.13 -8.98 -2.66
C MET A 70 -6.61 -9.32 -2.50
N ASP A 71 -7.48 -8.33 -2.29
CA ASP A 71 -8.92 -8.52 -2.12
C ASP A 71 -9.61 -8.96 -3.42
N TRP A 72 -8.98 -8.70 -4.58
CA TRP A 72 -9.47 -9.09 -5.90
C TRP A 72 -9.19 -10.56 -6.25
N PHE A 73 -8.31 -11.22 -5.54
CA PHE A 73 -8.00 -12.62 -5.83
C PHE A 73 -9.04 -13.56 -5.23
N PRO A 74 -9.53 -14.54 -6.03
CA PRO A 74 -10.42 -15.56 -5.50
C PRO A 74 -9.67 -16.47 -4.51
N PRO A 75 -10.31 -16.88 -3.40
CA PRO A 75 -9.68 -17.74 -2.38
C PRO A 75 -9.16 -19.09 -2.93
N THR A 76 -9.80 -19.60 -3.97
CA THR A 76 -9.48 -20.89 -4.58
C THR A 76 -8.43 -20.84 -5.69
N GLY A 77 -8.00 -19.61 -6.06
CA GLY A 77 -7.05 -19.42 -7.15
C GLY A 77 -5.58 -19.51 -6.71
N SER A 78 -4.68 -19.70 -7.68
CA SER A 78 -3.23 -19.70 -7.46
C SER A 78 -2.60 -18.29 -7.44
N HIS A 79 -3.35 -17.25 -7.81
CA HIS A 79 -2.82 -15.90 -7.99
C HIS A 79 -2.25 -15.32 -6.70
N ALA A 80 -3.00 -15.38 -5.59
CA ALA A 80 -2.55 -14.91 -4.29
C ALA A 80 -1.28 -15.64 -3.83
N VAL A 81 -1.26 -16.98 -3.95
CA VAL A 81 -0.11 -17.80 -3.57
C VAL A 81 1.12 -17.44 -4.41
N ARG A 82 0.95 -17.25 -5.72
CA ARG A 82 2.04 -16.82 -6.60
C ARG A 82 2.61 -15.48 -6.18
N GLN A 83 1.75 -14.50 -5.88
CA GLN A 83 2.18 -13.19 -5.42
C GLN A 83 2.90 -13.25 -4.07
N ILE A 84 2.38 -14.02 -3.10
CA ILE A 84 2.99 -14.19 -1.78
C ILE A 84 4.39 -14.82 -1.91
N LYS A 85 4.53 -15.85 -2.74
CA LYS A 85 5.84 -16.48 -3.01
C LYS A 85 6.84 -15.51 -3.65
N ALA A 86 6.37 -14.70 -4.61
CA ALA A 86 7.20 -13.70 -5.26
C ALA A 86 7.66 -12.62 -4.27
N LEU A 87 6.78 -12.14 -3.41
CA LEU A 87 7.08 -11.19 -2.34
C LEU A 87 8.08 -11.78 -1.34
N ASN A 88 7.87 -13.02 -0.90
CA ASN A 88 8.78 -13.70 0.03
C ASN A 88 10.20 -13.80 -0.55
N ARG A 89 10.33 -14.17 -1.82
CA ARG A 89 11.63 -14.23 -2.51
C ARG A 89 12.31 -12.85 -2.59
N ALA A 90 11.54 -11.80 -2.90
CA ALA A 90 12.08 -10.47 -3.14
C ALA A 90 12.41 -9.69 -1.85
N LEU A 91 11.77 -10.03 -0.74
CA LEU A 91 12.01 -9.40 0.54
C LEU A 91 13.32 -9.86 1.19
N LYS A 92 13.98 -8.94 1.86
CA LYS A 92 15.09 -9.24 2.79
C LYS A 92 14.58 -10.02 4.00
N LEU A 93 15.48 -10.74 4.65
CA LEU A 93 15.19 -11.31 5.96
C LEU A 93 14.68 -10.19 6.91
N LYS A 94 13.59 -10.43 7.63
CA LYS A 94 12.86 -9.44 8.43
C LYS A 94 12.23 -8.29 7.62
N GLY A 95 12.16 -8.41 6.30
CA GLY A 95 11.39 -7.49 5.46
C GLY A 95 9.90 -7.51 5.82
N ARG A 96 9.20 -6.44 5.53
CA ARG A 96 7.81 -6.26 5.97
C ARG A 96 6.88 -6.10 4.77
N VAL A 97 5.70 -6.69 4.88
CA VAL A 97 4.58 -6.40 3.99
C VAL A 97 3.52 -5.63 4.79
N LEU A 98 3.19 -4.44 4.34
CA LEU A 98 2.07 -3.67 4.87
C LEU A 98 0.86 -3.92 3.97
N LEU A 99 -0.19 -4.49 4.54
CA LEU A 99 -1.43 -4.81 3.85
C LEU A 99 -2.55 -3.89 4.31
N ARG A 100 -3.32 -3.38 3.36
CA ARG A 100 -4.64 -2.80 3.60
C ARG A 100 -5.69 -3.64 2.90
N SER A 101 -6.82 -3.88 3.55
CA SER A 101 -7.94 -4.66 3.03
C SER A 101 -9.26 -4.00 3.39
N ALA A 102 -10.23 -4.10 2.52
CA ALA A 102 -11.63 -3.75 2.79
C ALA A 102 -12.30 -4.78 3.70
N GLY A 103 -11.82 -6.02 3.73
CA GLY A 103 -12.32 -7.10 4.57
C GLY A 103 -11.90 -6.97 6.03
N LEU A 104 -12.81 -7.23 6.96
CA LEU A 104 -12.48 -7.27 8.40
C LEU A 104 -11.58 -8.46 8.77
N THR A 105 -11.72 -9.55 8.03
CA THR A 105 -10.95 -10.80 8.19
C THR A 105 -10.47 -11.28 6.82
N PRO A 106 -9.41 -10.69 6.27
CA PRO A 106 -8.93 -11.06 4.95
C PRO A 106 -8.44 -12.52 4.95
N TRP A 107 -9.00 -13.33 4.05
CA TRP A 107 -8.73 -14.77 3.95
C TRP A 107 -7.25 -15.08 3.66
N TYR A 108 -6.59 -14.22 2.93
CA TYR A 108 -5.20 -14.41 2.49
C TYR A 108 -4.16 -14.22 3.60
N ILE A 109 -4.53 -13.68 4.76
CA ILE A 109 -3.60 -13.56 5.90
C ILE A 109 -3.06 -14.93 6.30
N LYS A 110 -3.93 -15.95 6.38
CA LYS A 110 -3.49 -17.33 6.65
C LYS A 110 -2.50 -17.84 5.59
N LYS A 111 -2.68 -17.43 4.35
CA LYS A 111 -1.74 -17.80 3.27
C LYS A 111 -0.38 -17.15 3.47
N PHE A 112 -0.30 -15.89 3.88
CA PHE A 112 0.98 -15.28 4.25
C PHE A 112 1.67 -16.07 5.36
N GLU A 113 0.95 -16.49 6.39
CA GLU A 113 1.50 -17.27 7.51
C GLU A 113 2.00 -18.65 7.05
N GLU A 114 1.29 -19.34 6.16
CA GLU A 114 1.73 -20.59 5.53
C GLU A 114 3.08 -20.46 4.78
N PHE A 115 3.39 -19.26 4.30
CA PHE A 115 4.65 -18.95 3.59
C PHE A 115 5.69 -18.25 4.49
N GLY A 116 5.56 -18.38 5.82
CA GLY A 116 6.60 -17.96 6.78
C GLY A 116 6.54 -16.50 7.20
N PHE A 117 5.45 -15.78 6.90
CA PHE A 117 5.21 -14.46 7.45
C PHE A 117 4.55 -14.57 8.83
N SER A 118 4.84 -13.61 9.70
CA SER A 118 4.10 -13.42 10.96
C SER A 118 3.17 -12.23 10.81
N ALA A 119 1.87 -12.47 10.88
CA ALA A 119 0.87 -11.43 10.72
C ALA A 119 0.54 -10.73 12.04
N ARG A 120 0.48 -9.40 11.99
CA ARG A 120 0.05 -8.57 13.11
C ARG A 120 -0.93 -7.51 12.63
N ARG A 121 -2.13 -7.51 13.18
CA ARG A 121 -3.10 -6.46 12.92
C ARG A 121 -2.64 -5.16 13.57
N VAL A 122 -2.50 -4.11 12.78
CA VAL A 122 -2.07 -2.79 13.24
C VAL A 122 -3.27 -1.93 13.60
N SER A 123 -4.33 -2.00 12.76
CA SER A 123 -5.56 -1.22 12.95
C SER A 123 -6.75 -1.97 12.37
N ALA A 124 -7.93 -1.59 12.80
CA ALA A 124 -9.19 -2.03 12.23
C ALA A 124 -10.14 -0.84 12.13
N ARG A 125 -10.94 -0.80 11.07
CA ARG A 125 -12.03 0.17 11.01
C ARG A 125 -13.10 -0.16 12.05
N MET A 126 -13.71 0.87 12.58
CA MET A 126 -14.91 0.69 13.41
C MET A 126 -16.11 0.34 12.51
N PRO A 127 -17.03 -0.54 12.97
CA PRO A 127 -18.27 -0.79 12.24
C PRO A 127 -19.01 0.50 11.89
N GLY A 128 -19.51 0.61 10.66
CA GLY A 128 -20.22 1.80 10.18
C GLY A 128 -19.35 3.00 9.80
N THR A 129 -18.03 2.92 9.89
CA THR A 129 -17.13 3.97 9.42
C THR A 129 -16.71 3.74 7.96
N CYS A 130 -16.40 4.83 7.26
CA CYS A 130 -15.87 4.75 5.89
C CYS A 130 -14.48 4.08 5.87
N ILE A 131 -14.18 3.39 4.78
CA ILE A 131 -12.92 2.64 4.57
C ILE A 131 -11.69 3.59 4.58
N ASP A 132 -11.89 4.84 4.20
CA ASP A 132 -10.82 5.79 3.90
C ASP A 132 -10.52 6.77 5.06
N ARG A 133 -10.63 6.32 6.29
CA ARG A 133 -10.18 7.10 7.46
C ARG A 133 -8.77 6.74 7.87
#